data_dd573fb8348021f55cef9c73e5361217
#
_entry.id   dd573fb8348021f55cef9c73e5361217
#
_cell.length_a   1.000
_cell.length_b   1.000
_cell.length_c   1.000
_cell.angle_alpha   90.00
_cell.angle_beta   90.00
_cell.angle_gamma   90.00
#
_symmetry.space_group_name_H-M   'P 1'
#
loop_
_entity.id
_entity.type
_entity.pdbx_description
1 polymer ?
#
loop_
_entity_poly.entity_id
_entity_poly.type
_entity_poly.pdbx_seq_one_letter_code
_entity_poly.pdbx_strand_id
1 'polypeptide(L)'
;MNDPSQQEAPVIDTSKMSEGERAALEMAEAARDKVGRHLSFGASLFMGKPAMGEISPFPSQSDDDRERGHAFLQRLTAFLKSEVDPDQIDAEGEIPESVIAGLAEMGAFGIKIPTEYGGLGLSQTNYARAAMAMGQICGNLT
;
A
#
# COMPACT_ATOMS: atom_id res chain seq x y z
N MET A 1 0.02 -5.88 -43.01
CA MET A 1 0.55 -5.44 -41.70
C MET A 1 -0.50 -4.50 -41.09
N ASN A 2 -1.42 -5.04 -40.27
CA ASN A 2 -2.45 -4.24 -39.63
C ASN A 2 -1.82 -3.53 -38.41
N ASP A 3 -1.97 -2.22 -38.37
CA ASP A 3 -1.54 -1.38 -37.26
C ASP A 3 -2.43 -1.71 -36.02
N PRO A 4 -1.85 -2.16 -34.89
CA PRO A 4 -2.61 -2.52 -33.71
C PRO A 4 -3.17 -1.31 -32.93
N SER A 5 -3.00 -0.09 -33.44
CA SER A 5 -3.45 1.15 -32.79
C SER A 5 -4.89 1.56 -33.10
N GLN A 6 -5.63 0.80 -33.92
CA GLN A 6 -7.04 1.05 -34.24
C GLN A 6 -7.97 0.03 -33.56
N GLN A 7 -7.92 -0.11 -32.26
CA GLN A 7 -9.07 -0.63 -31.53
C GLN A 7 -10.05 0.53 -31.34
N GLU A 8 -11.08 0.57 -32.18
CA GLU A 8 -12.23 1.47 -31.98
C GLU A 8 -12.80 1.19 -30.57
N ALA A 9 -12.76 2.19 -29.72
CA ALA A 9 -13.45 2.14 -28.43
C ALA A 9 -14.95 1.91 -28.68
N PRO A 10 -15.66 1.09 -27.88
CA PRO A 10 -17.09 0.88 -28.07
C PRO A 10 -17.78 2.23 -28.03
N VAL A 11 -18.50 2.54 -29.09
CA VAL A 11 -19.27 3.79 -29.21
C VAL A 11 -20.42 3.72 -28.20
N ILE A 12 -20.27 4.40 -27.08
CA ILE A 12 -21.33 4.54 -26.08
C ILE A 12 -22.36 5.53 -26.67
N ASP A 13 -23.61 5.10 -26.82
CA ASP A 13 -24.68 5.97 -27.25
C ASP A 13 -25.00 7.03 -26.19
N THR A 14 -24.46 8.23 -26.37
CA THR A 14 -24.63 9.36 -25.46
C THR A 14 -25.95 10.13 -25.70
N SER A 15 -26.74 9.75 -26.69
CA SER A 15 -27.94 10.49 -27.08
C SER A 15 -29.03 10.52 -26.01
N LYS A 16 -29.06 9.51 -25.14
CA LYS A 16 -30.02 9.35 -24.03
C LYS A 16 -29.49 9.79 -22.67
N MET A 17 -28.26 10.26 -22.62
CA MET A 17 -27.62 10.67 -21.34
C MET A 17 -28.01 12.12 -21.00
N SER A 18 -28.20 12.36 -19.72
CA SER A 18 -28.30 13.71 -19.15
C SER A 18 -26.97 14.47 -19.30
N GLU A 19 -27.01 15.78 -19.16
CA GLU A 19 -25.81 16.63 -19.21
C GLU A 19 -24.78 16.24 -18.15
N GLY A 20 -25.23 15.88 -16.93
CA GLY A 20 -24.38 15.41 -15.85
C GLY A 20 -23.70 14.06 -16.15
N GLU A 21 -24.44 13.13 -16.78
CA GLU A 21 -23.87 11.83 -17.19
C GLU A 21 -22.83 11.98 -18.31
N ARG A 22 -23.04 12.88 -19.25
CA ARG A 22 -22.05 13.20 -20.29
C ARG A 22 -20.79 13.81 -19.70
N ALA A 23 -20.94 14.78 -18.81
CA ALA A 23 -19.80 15.40 -18.14
C ALA A 23 -18.98 14.37 -17.29
N ALA A 24 -19.66 13.45 -16.62
CA ALA A 24 -19.03 12.37 -15.90
C ALA A 24 -18.28 11.40 -16.82
N LEU A 25 -18.87 11.06 -17.98
CA LEU A 25 -18.23 10.21 -18.98
C LEU A 25 -16.99 10.88 -19.59
N GLU A 26 -17.09 12.16 -19.98
CA GLU A 26 -15.95 12.94 -20.49
C GLU A 26 -14.80 13.02 -19.46
N MET A 27 -15.13 13.21 -18.18
CA MET A 27 -14.14 13.23 -17.11
C MET A 27 -13.47 11.86 -16.92
N ALA A 28 -14.24 10.77 -17.03
CA ALA A 28 -13.71 9.42 -16.95
C ALA A 28 -12.81 9.08 -18.16
N GLU A 29 -13.18 9.51 -19.36
CA GLU A 29 -12.38 9.32 -20.58
C GLU A 29 -11.08 10.15 -20.51
N ALA A 30 -11.16 11.40 -20.09
CA ALA A 30 -9.98 12.25 -19.89
C ALA A 30 -9.03 11.69 -18.83
N ALA A 31 -9.55 11.03 -17.78
CA ALA A 31 -8.77 10.34 -16.78
C ALA A 31 -8.10 9.08 -17.36
N ARG A 32 -8.80 8.30 -18.18
CA ARG A 32 -8.25 7.13 -18.89
C ARG A 32 -7.13 7.51 -19.84
N ASP A 33 -7.28 8.59 -20.60
CA ASP A 33 -6.28 9.09 -21.53
C ASP A 33 -4.99 9.54 -20.79
N LYS A 34 -5.12 10.12 -19.61
CA LYS A 34 -3.99 10.45 -18.76
C LYS A 34 -3.30 9.21 -18.20
N VAL A 35 -4.06 8.21 -17.78
CA VAL A 35 -3.54 6.93 -17.28
C VAL A 35 -2.94 6.11 -18.41
N GLY A 36 -3.51 6.14 -19.63
CA GLY A 36 -3.02 5.41 -20.80
C GLY A 36 -1.61 5.83 -21.25
N ARG A 37 -1.16 7.04 -20.89
CA ARG A 37 0.20 7.53 -21.21
C ARG A 37 1.25 7.09 -20.21
N HIS A 38 0.86 6.74 -18.98
CA HIS A 38 1.72 6.22 -17.94
C HIS A 38 1.00 5.08 -17.21
N LEU A 39 1.06 3.89 -17.79
CA LEU A 39 0.59 2.68 -17.10
C LEU A 39 1.42 2.50 -15.83
N SER A 40 0.75 2.38 -14.69
CA SER A 40 1.44 2.00 -13.44
C SER A 40 2.15 0.65 -13.62
N PHE A 41 3.17 0.38 -12.81
CA PHE A 41 3.87 -0.91 -12.84
C PHE A 41 2.88 -2.09 -12.77
N GLY A 42 1.89 -2.03 -11.87
CA GLY A 42 0.86 -3.07 -11.75
C GLY A 42 0.06 -3.27 -13.04
N ALA A 43 -0.44 -2.19 -13.66
CA ALA A 43 -1.17 -2.28 -14.92
C ALA A 43 -0.27 -2.83 -16.06
N SER A 44 0.98 -2.38 -16.15
CA SER A 44 1.95 -2.84 -17.15
C SER A 44 2.27 -4.34 -17.00
N LEU A 45 2.29 -4.84 -15.76
CA LEU A 45 2.48 -6.26 -15.45
C LEU A 45 1.34 -7.11 -16.03
N PHE A 46 0.07 -6.71 -15.79
CA PHE A 46 -1.10 -7.41 -16.33
C PHE A 46 -1.19 -7.34 -17.85
N MET A 47 -0.63 -6.31 -18.47
CA MET A 47 -0.54 -6.18 -19.93
C MET A 47 0.62 -6.96 -20.55
N GLY A 48 1.39 -7.71 -19.76
CA GLY A 48 2.54 -8.50 -20.22
C GLY A 48 3.75 -7.67 -20.65
N LYS A 49 3.81 -6.39 -20.27
CA LYS A 49 4.92 -5.46 -20.59
C LYS A 49 5.37 -4.73 -19.31
N PRO A 50 6.00 -5.43 -18.35
CA PRO A 50 6.35 -4.86 -17.07
C PRO A 50 7.29 -3.66 -17.22
N ALA A 51 6.87 -2.49 -16.70
CA ALA A 51 7.66 -1.28 -16.72
C ALA A 51 8.71 -1.30 -15.59
N MET A 52 9.75 -2.14 -15.75
CA MET A 52 10.78 -2.35 -14.73
C MET A 52 11.50 -1.08 -14.29
N GLY A 53 11.58 -0.06 -15.15
CA GLY A 53 12.16 1.23 -14.80
C GLY A 53 11.42 2.01 -13.72
N GLU A 54 10.14 1.64 -13.44
CA GLU A 54 9.37 2.29 -12.38
C GLU A 54 9.65 1.71 -10.97
N ILE A 55 10.25 0.53 -10.91
CA ILE A 55 10.62 -0.13 -9.64
C ILE A 55 12.14 -0.28 -9.47
N SER A 56 12.93 0.07 -10.48
CA SER A 56 14.37 -0.05 -10.45
C SER A 56 15.03 1.25 -10.98
N PRO A 57 16.03 1.81 -10.30
CA PRO A 57 16.58 1.35 -9.02
C PRO A 57 15.60 1.50 -7.87
N PHE A 58 15.62 0.56 -6.91
CA PHE A 58 14.77 0.63 -5.72
C PHE A 58 15.15 1.85 -4.89
N PRO A 59 14.18 2.64 -4.37
CA PRO A 59 14.49 3.82 -3.57
C PRO A 59 15.39 3.47 -2.39
N SER A 60 16.52 4.17 -2.25
CA SER A 60 17.42 3.99 -1.12
C SER A 60 16.86 4.70 0.11
N GLN A 61 16.94 4.04 1.28
CA GLN A 61 16.71 4.70 2.56
C GLN A 61 17.93 5.55 2.95
N SER A 62 17.70 6.67 3.65
CA SER A 62 18.79 7.35 4.35
C SER A 62 19.32 6.45 5.49
N ASP A 63 20.57 6.68 5.89
CA ASP A 63 21.19 5.92 6.98
C ASP A 63 20.42 6.11 8.30
N ASP A 64 19.98 7.34 8.59
CA ASP A 64 19.14 7.65 9.76
C ASP A 64 17.81 6.88 9.76
N ASP A 65 17.07 6.91 8.64
CA ASP A 65 15.79 6.17 8.55
C ASP A 65 16.00 4.65 8.67
N ARG A 66 17.10 4.14 8.12
CA ARG A 66 17.44 2.72 8.22
C ARG A 66 17.76 2.31 9.66
N GLU A 67 18.54 3.12 10.38
CA GLU A 67 18.93 2.87 11.78
C GLU A 67 17.72 2.96 12.71
N ARG A 68 16.94 4.04 12.62
CA ARG A 68 15.71 4.22 13.41
C ARG A 68 14.69 3.12 13.13
N GLY A 69 14.50 2.76 11.85
CA GLY A 69 13.63 1.67 11.44
C GLY A 69 14.09 0.33 11.99
N HIS A 70 15.40 0.05 11.98
CA HIS A 70 15.95 -1.17 12.54
C HIS A 70 15.71 -1.28 14.05
N ALA A 71 15.96 -0.20 14.79
CA ALA A 71 15.71 -0.15 16.24
C ALA A 71 14.21 -0.35 16.56
N PHE A 72 13.31 0.22 15.77
CA PHE A 72 11.87 0.01 15.91
C PHE A 72 11.50 -1.46 15.65
N LEU A 73 11.99 -2.05 14.56
CA LEU A 73 11.70 -3.43 14.17
C LEU A 73 12.20 -4.45 15.20
N GLN A 74 13.35 -4.21 15.82
CA GLN A 74 13.85 -5.07 16.90
C GLN A 74 12.88 -5.08 18.09
N ARG A 75 12.42 -3.91 18.55
CA ARG A 75 11.45 -3.80 19.65
C ARG A 75 10.11 -4.44 19.28
N LEU A 76 9.60 -4.15 18.08
CA LEU A 76 8.35 -4.73 17.57
C LEU A 76 8.43 -6.26 17.55
N THR A 77 9.49 -6.82 16.96
CA THR A 77 9.64 -8.28 16.85
C THR A 77 9.77 -8.95 18.21
N ALA A 78 10.49 -8.32 19.16
CA ALA A 78 10.61 -8.83 20.51
C ALA A 78 9.24 -8.85 21.22
N PHE A 79 8.48 -7.75 21.14
CA PHE A 79 7.12 -7.64 21.69
C PHE A 79 6.19 -8.69 21.10
N LEU A 80 6.14 -8.80 19.77
CA LEU A 80 5.26 -9.75 19.09
C LEU A 80 5.54 -11.20 19.52
N LYS A 81 6.81 -11.56 19.70
CA LYS A 81 7.19 -12.93 20.12
C LYS A 81 6.87 -13.23 21.59
N SER A 82 6.81 -12.22 22.45
CA SER A 82 6.54 -12.43 23.89
C SER A 82 5.06 -12.30 24.25
N GLU A 83 4.32 -11.42 23.54
CA GLU A 83 2.98 -11.01 23.97
C GLU A 83 1.86 -11.51 23.02
N VAL A 84 2.20 -12.02 21.84
CA VAL A 84 1.20 -12.45 20.85
C VAL A 84 1.14 -13.95 20.77
N ASP A 85 -0.03 -14.51 21.10
CA ASP A 85 -0.39 -15.91 20.86
C ASP A 85 -1.35 -15.97 19.65
N PRO A 86 -0.85 -16.34 18.45
CA PRO A 86 -1.68 -16.39 17.24
C PRO A 86 -2.76 -17.45 17.33
N ASP A 87 -2.53 -18.58 18.01
CA ASP A 87 -3.51 -19.66 18.15
C ASP A 87 -4.68 -19.22 19.06
N GLN A 88 -4.39 -18.45 20.12
CA GLN A 88 -5.42 -17.85 20.96
C GLN A 88 -6.26 -16.85 20.17
N ILE A 89 -5.62 -15.95 19.41
CA ILE A 89 -6.32 -14.93 18.59
C ILE A 89 -7.23 -15.61 17.55
N ASP A 90 -6.78 -16.67 16.91
CA ASP A 90 -7.59 -17.42 15.94
C ASP A 90 -8.77 -18.15 16.60
N ALA A 91 -8.56 -18.68 17.80
CA ALA A 91 -9.61 -19.40 18.53
C ALA A 91 -10.70 -18.47 19.09
N GLU A 92 -10.29 -17.30 19.59
CA GLU A 92 -11.20 -16.32 20.23
C GLU A 92 -11.80 -15.34 19.22
N GLY A 93 -11.16 -15.14 18.07
CA GLY A 93 -11.55 -14.18 17.05
C GLY A 93 -11.32 -12.71 17.46
N GLU A 94 -10.57 -12.47 18.53
CA GLU A 94 -10.29 -11.15 19.08
C GLU A 94 -8.81 -11.00 19.39
N ILE A 95 -8.28 -9.78 19.14
CA ILE A 95 -6.92 -9.42 19.53
C ILE A 95 -6.97 -8.90 20.97
N PRO A 96 -6.18 -9.43 21.91
CA PRO A 96 -6.15 -8.97 23.29
C PRO A 96 -5.85 -7.47 23.40
N GLU A 97 -6.57 -6.78 24.28
CA GLU A 97 -6.41 -5.33 24.47
C GLU A 97 -4.97 -4.97 24.91
N SER A 98 -4.29 -5.85 25.65
CA SER A 98 -2.89 -5.69 26.03
C SER A 98 -1.95 -5.65 24.82
N VAL A 99 -2.24 -6.42 23.76
CA VAL A 99 -1.48 -6.41 22.50
C VAL A 99 -1.70 -5.08 21.78
N ILE A 100 -2.95 -4.62 21.68
CA ILE A 100 -3.29 -3.33 21.06
C ILE A 100 -2.62 -2.18 21.82
N ALA A 101 -2.70 -2.18 23.15
CA ALA A 101 -2.08 -1.17 23.99
C ALA A 101 -0.54 -1.15 23.83
N GLY A 102 0.10 -2.30 23.83
CA GLY A 102 1.55 -2.40 23.64
C GLY A 102 2.00 -1.92 22.25
N LEU A 103 1.24 -2.25 21.19
CA LEU A 103 1.50 -1.73 19.84
C LEU A 103 1.31 -0.20 19.78
N ALA A 104 0.31 0.33 20.47
CA ALA A 104 0.08 1.78 20.57
C ALA A 104 1.21 2.48 21.30
N GLU A 105 1.64 1.96 22.45
CA GLU A 105 2.73 2.54 23.26
C GLU A 105 4.04 2.62 22.50
N MET A 106 4.38 1.61 21.70
CA MET A 106 5.60 1.65 20.89
C MET A 106 5.46 2.49 19.61
N GLY A 107 4.27 3.03 19.31
CA GLY A 107 4.00 3.89 18.15
C GLY A 107 3.73 3.12 16.85
N ALA A 108 3.36 1.84 16.92
CA ALA A 108 3.14 1.01 15.73
C ALA A 108 1.99 1.53 14.83
N PHE A 109 1.00 2.20 15.38
CA PHE A 109 -0.10 2.81 14.60
C PHE A 109 0.29 4.13 13.94
N GLY A 110 1.43 4.72 14.32
CA GLY A 110 1.93 5.99 13.82
C GLY A 110 3.24 5.91 13.04
N ILE A 111 3.62 4.75 12.51
CA ILE A 111 4.93 4.51 11.88
C ILE A 111 5.27 5.58 10.83
N LYS A 112 4.33 5.94 9.96
CA LYS A 112 4.52 6.92 8.87
C LYS A 112 4.09 8.33 9.23
N ILE A 113 3.40 8.52 10.33
CA ILE A 113 2.96 9.85 10.76
C ILE A 113 4.20 10.67 11.12
N PRO A 114 4.32 11.92 10.62
CA PRO A 114 5.43 12.78 10.97
C PRO A 114 5.59 12.98 12.47
N THR A 115 6.81 13.15 12.93
CA THR A 115 7.12 13.31 14.36
C THR A 115 6.48 14.56 14.98
N GLU A 116 6.25 15.60 14.18
CA GLU A 116 5.53 16.82 14.60
C GLU A 116 4.08 16.56 15.02
N TYR A 117 3.48 15.45 14.53
CA TYR A 117 2.14 15.00 14.91
C TYR A 117 2.17 13.80 15.86
N GLY A 118 3.31 13.52 16.48
CA GLY A 118 3.47 12.43 17.45
C GLY A 118 3.71 11.04 16.87
N GLY A 119 3.95 10.93 15.56
CA GLY A 119 4.28 9.66 14.92
C GLY A 119 5.78 9.36 14.93
N LEU A 120 6.17 8.24 14.33
CA LEU A 120 7.57 7.81 14.24
C LEU A 120 8.32 8.42 13.05
N GLY A 121 7.62 8.97 12.05
CA GLY A 121 8.20 9.58 10.85
C GLY A 121 9.10 8.64 10.05
N LEU A 122 8.81 7.34 10.08
CA LEU A 122 9.58 6.33 9.35
C LEU A 122 9.08 6.20 7.90
N SER A 123 9.97 5.75 7.02
CA SER A 123 9.68 5.58 5.60
C SER A 123 8.67 4.46 5.31
N GLN A 124 8.15 4.46 4.07
CA GLN A 124 7.32 3.37 3.54
C GLN A 124 8.04 2.01 3.59
N THR A 125 9.36 1.99 3.42
CA THR A 125 10.16 0.78 3.50
C THR A 125 10.11 0.18 4.91
N ASN A 126 10.25 1.02 5.95
CA ASN A 126 10.15 0.57 7.34
C ASN A 126 8.73 0.15 7.71
N TYR A 127 7.70 0.84 7.18
CA TYR A 127 6.31 0.41 7.34
C TYR A 127 6.08 -1.00 6.76
N ALA A 128 6.53 -1.24 5.53
CA ALA A 128 6.40 -2.55 4.90
C ALA A 128 7.12 -3.66 5.69
N ARG A 129 8.31 -3.36 6.20
CA ARG A 129 9.06 -4.29 7.06
C ARG A 129 8.34 -4.60 8.38
N ALA A 130 7.68 -3.60 8.98
CA ALA A 130 6.87 -3.79 10.18
C ALA A 130 5.64 -4.67 9.89
N ALA A 131 4.93 -4.41 8.81
CA ALA A 131 3.80 -5.23 8.38
C ALA A 131 4.24 -6.69 8.11
N MET A 132 5.39 -6.89 7.45
CA MET A 132 5.96 -8.24 7.26
C MET A 132 6.28 -8.93 8.59
N ALA A 133 6.85 -8.20 9.57
CA ALA A 133 7.18 -8.76 10.88
C ALA A 133 5.90 -9.16 11.65
N MET A 134 4.85 -8.34 11.59
CA MET A 134 3.55 -8.66 12.19
C MET A 134 2.91 -9.88 11.53
N GLY A 135 2.83 -9.90 10.20
CA GLY A 135 2.22 -11.00 9.45
C GLY A 135 2.97 -12.34 9.56
N GLN A 136 4.27 -12.32 9.89
CA GLN A 136 5.04 -13.54 10.18
C GLN A 136 4.65 -14.19 11.52
N ILE A 137 4.17 -13.40 12.47
CA ILE A 137 3.76 -13.88 13.80
C ILE A 137 2.25 -14.17 13.79
N CYS A 138 1.44 -13.22 13.36
CA CYS A 138 -0.01 -13.36 13.30
C CYS A 138 -0.57 -12.52 12.14
N GLY A 139 -1.22 -13.17 11.18
CA GLY A 139 -1.84 -12.52 10.02
C GLY A 139 -2.95 -11.54 10.38
N ASN A 140 -3.60 -11.73 11.52
CA ASN A 140 -4.71 -10.88 12.00
C ASN A 140 -4.23 -9.49 12.51
N LEU A 141 -2.90 -9.29 12.64
CA LEU A 141 -2.31 -8.02 13.08
C LEU A 141 -1.90 -7.09 11.91
N THR A 142 -2.12 -7.51 10.65
CA THR A 142 -1.68 -6.73 9.46
C THR A 142 -2.82 -6.09 8.70
#